data_f1da0ef4369c81f3f8985de2cfa160ac
#
_entry.id   f1da0ef4369c81f3f8985de2cfa160ac
#
_cell.length_a   1.000
_cell.length_b   1.000
_cell.length_c   1.000
_cell.angle_alpha   90.00
_cell.angle_beta   90.00
_cell.angle_gamma   90.00
#
_symmetry.space_group_name_H-M   'P 1'
#
loop_
_entity.id
_entity.type
_entity.pdbx_description
1 polymer ?
#
loop_
_entity_poly.entity_id
_entity_poly.type
_entity_poly.pdbx_seq_one_letter_code
_entity_poly.pdbx_strand_id
1 'polypeptide(L)'
;MISQNKREKIALEIIRTLFNRFNSFPQDSSRNRNAPFHEAFLKAFSNKFNSNVSDIPYFISLSSWLHGLNTTLGQSFFEKIAHILSNGEKREYTTGKYGSLKISKTQKGNANSIITKLSNGVSIPNLVRENSQIFITDESDLVNAIDFSADLFFNDGDEIVAIELKTVKPNSGEMRGEKQKILEGKAALYRKFPDKHIEFYLGFPFDPTHDPNDPTGYDKIRFMKSCINMNKYFAESEIKIAS
;
A
#
# COMPACT_ATOMS: atom_id res chain seq x y z
N MET A 1 -17.31 -18.41 3.51
CA MET A 1 -16.59 -18.89 4.71
C MET A 1 -15.19 -19.32 4.30
N ILE A 2 -14.13 -18.92 5.03
CA ILE A 2 -12.74 -19.29 4.71
C ILE A 2 -12.56 -20.80 4.93
N SER A 3 -12.02 -21.52 3.93
CA SER A 3 -11.80 -22.96 4.02
C SER A 3 -10.76 -23.32 5.10
N GLN A 4 -10.84 -24.55 5.65
CA GLN A 4 -9.91 -25.03 6.67
C GLN A 4 -8.45 -24.95 6.20
N ASN A 5 -8.16 -25.32 4.98
CA ASN A 5 -6.81 -25.24 4.38
C ASN A 5 -6.28 -23.79 4.38
N LYS A 6 -7.11 -22.80 4.01
CA LYS A 6 -6.69 -21.39 4.04
C LYS A 6 -6.45 -20.91 5.48
N ARG A 7 -7.29 -21.33 6.44
CA ARG A 7 -7.09 -21.01 7.86
C ARG A 7 -5.76 -21.54 8.38
N GLU A 8 -5.41 -22.78 8.05
CA GLU A 8 -4.14 -23.40 8.45
C GLU A 8 -2.93 -22.67 7.85
N LYS A 9 -3.00 -22.31 6.56
CA LYS A 9 -1.94 -21.51 5.91
C LYS A 9 -1.77 -20.14 6.56
N ILE A 10 -2.87 -19.46 6.89
CA ILE A 10 -2.85 -18.16 7.57
C ILE A 10 -2.25 -18.32 8.97
N ALA A 11 -2.68 -19.32 9.74
CA ALA A 11 -2.13 -19.59 11.08
C ALA A 11 -0.62 -19.85 11.02
N LEU A 12 -0.15 -20.63 10.04
CA LEU A 12 1.26 -20.91 9.85
C LEU A 12 2.06 -19.62 9.55
N GLU A 13 1.52 -18.72 8.72
CA GLU A 13 2.21 -17.46 8.41
C GLU A 13 2.25 -16.51 9.62
N ILE A 14 1.19 -16.47 10.43
CA ILE A 14 1.18 -15.75 11.71
C ILE A 14 2.27 -16.29 12.63
N ILE A 15 2.31 -17.59 12.87
CA ILE A 15 3.29 -18.22 13.75
C ILE A 15 4.72 -17.95 13.26
N ARG A 16 4.99 -18.10 11.97
CA ARG A 16 6.31 -17.82 11.38
C ARG A 16 6.72 -16.36 11.59
N THR A 17 5.81 -15.43 11.35
CA THR A 17 6.09 -14.00 11.49
C THR A 17 6.38 -13.64 12.95
N LEU A 18 5.56 -14.12 13.89
CA LEU A 18 5.77 -13.90 15.31
C LEU A 18 7.09 -14.52 15.78
N PHE A 19 7.34 -15.79 15.47
CA PHE A 19 8.56 -16.47 15.86
C PHE A 19 9.80 -15.73 15.35
N ASN A 20 9.87 -15.40 14.07
CA ASN A 20 11.01 -14.71 13.48
C ASN A 20 11.23 -13.32 14.09
N ARG A 21 10.15 -12.60 14.39
CA ARG A 21 10.26 -11.25 14.97
C ARG A 21 10.63 -11.28 16.44
N PHE A 22 10.03 -12.14 17.23
CA PHE A 22 10.32 -12.21 18.67
C PHE A 22 11.68 -12.83 18.98
N ASN A 23 12.19 -13.74 18.15
CA ASN A 23 13.57 -14.22 18.28
C ASN A 23 14.63 -13.13 18.04
N SER A 24 14.27 -12.05 17.37
CA SER A 24 15.14 -10.89 17.15
C SER A 24 14.80 -9.69 18.06
N PHE A 25 13.94 -9.89 19.07
CA PHE A 25 13.61 -8.84 20.00
C PHE A 25 14.83 -8.45 20.85
N PRO A 26 15.19 -7.19 20.92
CA PRO A 26 16.33 -6.75 21.72
C PRO A 26 15.98 -6.81 23.19
N GLN A 27 16.75 -7.61 23.97
CA GLN A 27 16.56 -7.74 25.41
C GLN A 27 17.45 -6.77 26.17
N ASP A 28 18.55 -6.33 25.54
CA ASP A 28 19.53 -5.41 26.11
C ASP A 28 20.27 -4.65 24.98
N SER A 29 21.28 -3.88 25.33
CA SER A 29 22.11 -3.11 24.40
C SER A 29 23.23 -3.92 23.71
N SER A 30 23.40 -5.21 24.02
CA SER A 30 24.52 -6.02 23.52
C SER A 30 24.52 -6.21 22.01
N ARG A 31 23.36 -6.12 21.37
CA ARG A 31 23.17 -6.19 19.92
C ARG A 31 22.70 -4.86 19.32
N ASN A 32 23.27 -3.79 19.81
CA ASN A 32 22.94 -2.46 19.31
C ASN A 32 23.17 -2.37 17.81
N ARG A 33 22.18 -1.87 17.08
CA ARG A 33 22.37 -1.44 15.69
C ARG A 33 23.26 -0.20 15.69
N ASN A 34 24.38 -0.25 14.96
CA ASN A 34 25.22 0.92 14.81
C ASN A 34 24.46 2.06 14.09
N ALA A 35 24.09 3.05 14.85
CA ALA A 35 23.40 4.26 14.39
C ALA A 35 24.05 5.52 15.05
N PRO A 36 25.34 5.79 14.77
CA PRO A 36 26.13 6.76 15.51
C PRO A 36 25.53 8.15 15.51
N PHE A 37 24.88 8.58 14.43
CA PHE A 37 24.22 9.88 14.37
C PHE A 37 23.05 9.97 15.35
N HIS A 38 22.17 8.97 15.37
CA HIS A 38 21.04 8.94 16.29
C HIS A 38 21.49 8.85 17.74
N GLU A 39 22.52 8.06 18.01
CA GLU A 39 23.09 7.92 19.35
C GLU A 39 23.69 9.24 19.84
N ALA A 40 24.48 9.92 19.01
CA ALA A 40 25.06 11.22 19.32
C ALA A 40 23.97 12.28 19.57
N PHE A 41 22.95 12.34 18.71
CA PHE A 41 21.82 13.25 18.87
C PHE A 41 21.06 13.00 20.18
N LEU A 42 20.69 11.77 20.46
CA LEU A 42 19.95 11.40 21.67
C LEU A 42 20.77 11.68 22.93
N LYS A 43 22.08 11.41 22.92
CA LYS A 43 22.98 11.76 24.05
C LYS A 43 23.08 13.28 24.27
N ALA A 44 23.19 14.06 23.20
CA ALA A 44 23.24 15.52 23.28
C ALA A 44 21.98 16.14 23.89
N PHE A 45 20.84 15.51 23.71
CA PHE A 45 19.53 15.97 24.21
C PHE A 45 18.96 15.08 25.32
N SER A 46 19.77 14.27 25.98
CA SER A 46 19.34 13.31 27.01
C SER A 46 18.55 13.97 28.18
N ASN A 47 18.88 15.23 28.52
CA ASN A 47 18.17 16.01 29.54
C ASN A 47 16.70 16.32 29.18
N LYS A 48 16.30 16.16 27.90
CA LYS A 48 14.92 16.36 27.44
C LYS A 48 14.05 15.13 27.63
N PHE A 49 14.63 13.98 27.89
CA PHE A 49 13.89 12.72 28.07
C PHE A 49 13.41 12.47 29.50
N ASN A 50 13.63 13.43 30.44
CA ASN A 50 13.13 13.38 31.80
C ASN A 50 13.33 12.02 32.49
N SER A 51 14.50 11.41 32.38
CA SER A 51 14.81 10.05 32.89
C SER A 51 13.98 8.89 32.29
N ASN A 52 13.12 9.13 31.29
CA ASN A 52 12.31 8.09 30.68
C ASN A 52 13.10 7.16 29.73
N VAL A 53 14.30 7.56 29.34
CA VAL A 53 15.19 6.76 28.47
C VAL A 53 16.57 6.67 29.16
N SER A 54 16.78 5.60 29.91
CA SER A 54 18.01 5.36 30.67
C SER A 54 19.10 4.69 29.81
N ASP A 55 18.71 3.89 28.83
CA ASP A 55 19.61 3.14 27.93
C ASP A 55 19.37 3.53 26.47
N ILE A 56 20.12 4.52 26.00
CA ILE A 56 20.00 5.02 24.61
C ILE A 56 20.32 3.93 23.57
N PRO A 57 21.39 3.10 23.71
CA PRO A 57 21.64 2.00 22.79
C PRO A 57 20.49 0.99 22.72
N TYR A 58 19.89 0.65 23.84
CA TYR A 58 18.71 -0.23 23.87
C TYR A 58 17.51 0.40 23.18
N PHE A 59 17.25 1.68 23.42
CA PHE A 59 16.18 2.42 22.77
C PHE A 59 16.33 2.44 21.24
N ILE A 60 17.56 2.63 20.73
CA ILE A 60 17.85 2.58 19.29
C ILE A 60 17.58 1.17 18.74
N SER A 61 17.97 0.12 19.47
CA SER A 61 17.77 -1.26 19.09
C SER A 61 16.26 -1.61 19.02
N LEU A 62 15.50 -1.17 20.01
CA LEU A 62 14.04 -1.35 20.06
C LEU A 62 13.34 -0.59 18.93
N SER A 63 13.72 0.65 18.69
CA SER A 63 13.19 1.46 17.58
C SER A 63 13.48 0.80 16.22
N SER A 64 14.69 0.27 16.02
CA SER A 64 15.06 -0.48 14.83
C SER A 64 14.24 -1.77 14.68
N TRP A 65 13.98 -2.48 15.77
CA TRP A 65 13.16 -3.68 15.77
C TRP A 65 11.70 -3.37 15.39
N LEU A 66 11.13 -2.31 15.95
CA LEU A 66 9.77 -1.83 15.61
C LEU A 66 9.68 -1.43 14.14
N HIS A 67 10.68 -0.72 13.62
CA HIS A 67 10.74 -0.39 12.19
C HIS A 67 10.76 -1.66 11.32
N GLY A 68 11.60 -2.64 11.70
CA GLY A 68 11.66 -3.92 11.01
C GLY A 68 10.35 -4.72 11.12
N LEU A 69 9.63 -4.64 12.23
CA LEU A 69 8.30 -5.24 12.37
C LEU A 69 7.31 -4.60 11.39
N ASN A 70 7.24 -3.27 11.34
CA ASN A 70 6.38 -2.55 10.39
C ASN A 70 6.69 -2.93 8.94
N THR A 71 7.99 -3.03 8.59
CA THR A 71 8.42 -3.48 7.26
C THR A 71 7.97 -4.91 6.98
N THR A 72 8.13 -5.84 7.93
CA THR A 72 7.70 -7.24 7.78
C THR A 72 6.20 -7.34 7.57
N LEU A 73 5.41 -6.61 8.36
CA LEU A 73 3.96 -6.59 8.23
C LEU A 73 3.54 -6.01 6.89
N GLY A 74 4.13 -4.87 6.49
CA GLY A 74 3.77 -4.16 5.26
C GLY A 74 4.19 -4.87 3.97
N GLN A 75 5.43 -5.35 3.91
CA GLN A 75 6.01 -5.85 2.66
C GLN A 75 5.87 -7.37 2.44
N SER A 76 5.47 -8.12 3.45
CA SER A 76 5.40 -9.57 3.27
C SER A 76 4.21 -10.23 3.93
N PHE A 77 3.89 -9.91 5.17
CA PHE A 77 2.85 -10.59 5.92
C PHE A 77 1.46 -10.37 5.30
N PHE A 78 1.03 -9.12 5.15
CA PHE A 78 -0.29 -8.82 4.61
C PHE A 78 -0.43 -9.18 3.14
N GLU A 79 0.62 -9.04 2.33
CA GLU A 79 0.62 -9.53 0.95
C GLU A 79 0.37 -11.05 0.90
N LYS A 80 1.08 -11.84 1.71
CA LYS A 80 0.90 -13.30 1.76
C LYS A 80 -0.50 -13.70 2.24
N ILE A 81 -1.04 -13.02 3.26
CA ILE A 81 -2.41 -13.28 3.72
C ILE A 81 -3.41 -12.99 2.60
N ALA A 82 -3.25 -11.86 1.90
CA ALA A 82 -4.09 -11.50 0.76
C ALA A 82 -4.01 -12.55 -0.38
N HIS A 83 -2.79 -13.05 -0.70
CA HIS A 83 -2.61 -14.12 -1.70
C HIS A 83 -3.28 -15.43 -1.28
N ILE A 84 -3.19 -15.83 0.00
CA ILE A 84 -3.86 -17.04 0.51
C ILE A 84 -5.39 -16.89 0.40
N LEU A 85 -5.92 -15.72 0.72
CA LEU A 85 -7.36 -15.47 0.71
C LEU A 85 -7.94 -15.45 -0.71
N SER A 86 -7.28 -14.75 -1.64
CA SER A 86 -7.75 -14.54 -3.00
C SER A 86 -7.31 -15.60 -4.01
N ASN A 87 -6.28 -16.41 -3.69
CA ASN A 87 -5.48 -17.21 -4.63
C ASN A 87 -4.77 -16.34 -5.70
N GLY A 88 -4.53 -15.07 -5.39
CA GLY A 88 -3.82 -14.13 -6.24
C GLY A 88 -2.31 -14.17 -6.06
N GLU A 89 -1.64 -13.29 -6.77
CA GLU A 89 -0.18 -13.16 -6.76
C GLU A 89 0.26 -11.68 -6.78
N LYS A 90 1.50 -11.42 -6.44
CA LYS A 90 2.11 -10.10 -6.71
C LYS A 90 2.52 -10.00 -8.17
N ARG A 91 2.20 -8.89 -8.84
CA ARG A 91 2.70 -8.56 -10.17
C ARG A 91 3.37 -7.21 -10.21
N GLU A 92 4.57 -7.20 -10.78
CA GLU A 92 5.40 -6.00 -10.93
C GLU A 92 5.64 -5.75 -12.41
N TYR A 93 4.93 -4.77 -12.97
CA TYR A 93 5.08 -4.34 -14.35
C TYR A 93 6.21 -3.31 -14.45
N THR A 94 7.43 -3.81 -14.38
CA THR A 94 8.69 -3.07 -14.46
C THR A 94 9.61 -3.75 -15.46
N THR A 95 10.63 -3.05 -15.94
CA THR A 95 11.60 -3.60 -16.89
C THR A 95 12.24 -4.92 -16.44
N GLY A 96 12.43 -5.10 -15.14
CA GLY A 96 13.10 -6.30 -14.57
C GLY A 96 12.17 -7.48 -14.29
N LYS A 97 10.86 -7.35 -14.50
CA LYS A 97 9.86 -8.39 -14.15
C LYS A 97 8.97 -8.71 -15.34
N TYR A 98 7.69 -8.28 -15.33
CA TYR A 98 6.75 -8.54 -16.43
C TYR A 98 6.91 -7.56 -17.62
N GLY A 99 7.92 -6.70 -17.59
CA GLY A 99 8.13 -5.62 -18.55
C GLY A 99 7.27 -4.39 -18.26
N SER A 100 7.79 -3.23 -18.58
CA SER A 100 7.01 -1.98 -18.53
C SER A 100 5.91 -2.02 -19.57
N LEU A 101 4.67 -1.71 -19.16
CA LEU A 101 3.53 -1.70 -20.07
C LEU A 101 3.43 -0.37 -20.80
N LYS A 102 2.72 -0.39 -21.93
CA LYS A 102 2.50 0.81 -22.75
C LYS A 102 1.05 1.27 -22.68
N ILE A 103 0.87 2.58 -22.71
CA ILE A 103 -0.40 3.28 -22.83
C ILE A 103 -0.34 4.26 -23.99
N SER A 104 -1.48 4.74 -24.47
CA SER A 104 -1.48 5.76 -25.50
C SER A 104 -1.08 7.13 -24.93
N LYS A 105 -0.55 8.02 -25.78
CA LYS A 105 -0.28 9.42 -25.39
C LYS A 105 -1.53 10.10 -24.85
N THR A 106 -2.70 9.81 -25.42
CA THR A 106 -3.99 10.33 -24.96
C THR A 106 -4.31 9.84 -23.56
N GLN A 107 -4.19 8.53 -23.29
CA GLN A 107 -4.39 7.97 -21.93
C GLN A 107 -3.46 8.61 -20.91
N LYS A 108 -2.18 8.79 -21.27
CA LYS A 108 -1.20 9.46 -20.38
C LYS A 108 -1.56 10.93 -20.14
N GLY A 109 -1.98 11.63 -21.18
CA GLY A 109 -2.48 13.01 -21.08
C GLY A 109 -3.70 13.13 -20.17
N ASN A 110 -4.64 12.20 -20.30
CA ASN A 110 -5.84 12.13 -19.46
C ASN A 110 -5.49 11.87 -17.99
N ALA A 111 -4.60 10.91 -17.71
CA ALA A 111 -4.14 10.65 -16.35
C ALA A 111 -3.50 11.91 -15.72
N ASN A 112 -2.61 12.57 -16.44
CA ASN A 112 -1.99 13.82 -15.98
C ASN A 112 -3.02 14.95 -15.77
N SER A 113 -4.01 15.08 -16.65
CA SER A 113 -5.09 16.06 -16.52
C SER A 113 -5.94 15.80 -15.26
N ILE A 114 -6.32 14.53 -15.01
CA ILE A 114 -7.05 14.13 -13.80
C ILE A 114 -6.25 14.54 -12.56
N ILE A 115 -4.98 14.12 -12.47
CA ILE A 115 -4.11 14.44 -11.34
C ILE A 115 -3.97 15.94 -11.12
N THR A 116 -3.81 16.72 -12.19
CA THR A 116 -3.69 18.18 -12.12
C THR A 116 -4.98 18.82 -11.57
N LYS A 117 -6.14 18.42 -12.09
CA LYS A 117 -7.44 18.93 -11.63
C LYS A 117 -7.71 18.59 -10.16
N LEU A 118 -7.39 17.37 -9.73
CA LEU A 118 -7.49 16.95 -8.33
C LEU A 118 -6.52 17.75 -7.44
N SER A 119 -5.25 17.90 -7.87
CA SER A 119 -4.23 18.64 -7.11
C SER A 119 -4.61 20.09 -6.89
N ASN A 120 -5.23 20.72 -7.89
CA ASN A 120 -5.62 22.14 -7.84
C ASN A 120 -7.03 22.34 -7.23
N GLY A 121 -7.72 21.28 -6.82
CA GLY A 121 -9.08 21.37 -6.29
C GLY A 121 -10.13 21.77 -7.32
N VAL A 122 -9.82 21.68 -8.61
CA VAL A 122 -10.76 21.98 -9.72
C VAL A 122 -11.80 20.89 -9.88
N SER A 123 -11.47 19.66 -9.46
CA SER A 123 -12.41 18.55 -9.45
C SER A 123 -12.26 17.71 -8.17
N ILE A 124 -13.32 17.00 -7.82
CA ILE A 124 -13.30 15.96 -6.79
C ILE A 124 -13.12 14.59 -7.44
N PRO A 125 -12.56 13.59 -6.72
CA PRO A 125 -12.40 12.23 -7.22
C PRO A 125 -13.76 11.64 -7.63
N ASN A 126 -13.78 10.98 -8.79
CA ASN A 126 -14.97 10.30 -9.29
C ASN A 126 -14.56 9.14 -10.20
N LEU A 127 -14.70 7.92 -9.69
CA LEU A 127 -14.23 6.70 -10.35
C LEU A 127 -14.83 6.52 -11.75
N VAL A 128 -16.14 6.75 -11.91
CA VAL A 128 -16.85 6.56 -13.20
C VAL A 128 -16.33 7.52 -14.25
N ARG A 129 -16.25 8.81 -13.91
CA ARG A 129 -15.74 9.86 -14.81
C ARG A 129 -14.27 9.64 -15.16
N GLU A 130 -13.45 9.23 -14.20
CA GLU A 130 -12.04 8.97 -14.41
C GLU A 130 -11.82 7.73 -15.28
N ASN A 131 -12.53 6.65 -15.00
CA ASN A 131 -12.47 5.43 -15.81
C ASN A 131 -12.90 5.68 -17.26
N SER A 132 -13.91 6.53 -17.51
CA SER A 132 -14.33 6.87 -18.88
C SER A 132 -13.25 7.62 -19.68
N GLN A 133 -12.32 8.29 -19.01
CA GLN A 133 -11.18 8.95 -19.65
C GLN A 133 -9.96 8.03 -19.80
N ILE A 134 -9.85 6.99 -19.00
CA ILE A 134 -8.72 6.05 -18.97
C ILE A 134 -8.98 4.83 -19.85
N PHE A 135 -10.19 4.28 -19.81
CA PHE A 135 -10.56 3.09 -20.61
C PHE A 135 -11.02 3.50 -22.00
N ILE A 136 -10.06 4.03 -22.77
CA ILE A 136 -10.28 4.44 -24.14
C ILE A 136 -9.37 3.66 -25.10
N THR A 137 -9.86 3.43 -26.30
CA THR A 137 -9.07 2.92 -27.43
C THR A 137 -8.89 4.07 -28.43
N ASP A 138 -7.65 4.40 -28.75
CA ASP A 138 -7.28 5.44 -29.70
C ASP A 138 -6.02 5.05 -30.47
N GLU A 139 -5.77 5.73 -31.58
CA GLU A 139 -4.66 5.49 -32.50
C GLU A 139 -3.41 6.33 -32.18
N SER A 140 -3.38 7.04 -31.04
CA SER A 140 -2.21 7.84 -30.69
C SER A 140 -1.00 6.96 -30.35
N ASP A 141 0.21 7.53 -30.53
CA ASP A 141 1.45 6.81 -30.24
C ASP A 141 1.48 6.20 -28.84
N LEU A 142 2.12 5.05 -28.74
CA LEU A 142 2.32 4.35 -27.48
C LEU A 142 3.56 4.87 -26.75
N VAL A 143 3.40 5.14 -25.47
CA VAL A 143 4.46 5.53 -24.54
C VAL A 143 4.47 4.59 -23.34
N ASN A 144 5.58 4.52 -22.63
CA ASN A 144 5.62 3.74 -21.39
C ASN A 144 4.69 4.35 -20.34
N ALA A 145 3.87 3.51 -19.74
CA ALA A 145 3.24 3.83 -18.47
C ALA A 145 4.31 3.98 -17.39
N ILE A 146 3.97 4.64 -16.29
CA ILE A 146 4.81 4.58 -15.09
C ILE A 146 4.93 3.11 -14.64
N ASP A 147 6.10 2.71 -14.22
CA ASP A 147 6.29 1.38 -13.65
C ASP A 147 5.41 1.22 -12.39
N PHE A 148 4.68 0.12 -12.30
CA PHE A 148 3.78 -0.13 -11.19
C PHE A 148 3.82 -1.58 -10.73
N SER A 149 3.45 -1.77 -9.49
CA SER A 149 3.16 -3.07 -8.89
C SER A 149 1.70 -3.16 -8.50
N ALA A 150 1.20 -4.39 -8.45
CA ALA A 150 0.00 -4.75 -7.73
C ALA A 150 0.41 -5.81 -6.71
N ASP A 151 0.31 -5.48 -5.43
CA ASP A 151 0.67 -6.40 -4.34
C ASP A 151 -0.27 -7.60 -4.31
N LEU A 152 -1.48 -7.42 -4.82
CA LEU A 152 -2.44 -8.47 -5.08
C LEU A 152 -3.00 -8.33 -6.49
N PHE A 153 -2.86 -9.39 -7.28
CA PHE A 153 -3.38 -9.47 -8.63
C PHE A 153 -4.07 -10.83 -8.82
N PHE A 154 -5.29 -10.84 -9.27
CA PHE A 154 -6.01 -12.06 -9.61
C PHE A 154 -7.04 -11.84 -10.73
N ASN A 155 -7.41 -12.93 -11.38
CA ASN A 155 -8.45 -12.96 -12.39
C ASN A 155 -9.69 -13.61 -11.77
N ASP A 156 -10.80 -12.90 -11.77
CA ASP A 156 -12.09 -13.38 -11.29
C ASP A 156 -13.10 -13.35 -12.44
N GLY A 157 -13.18 -14.46 -13.16
CA GLY A 157 -14.04 -14.58 -14.35
C GLY A 157 -13.64 -13.56 -15.43
N ASP A 158 -14.51 -12.59 -15.71
CA ASP A 158 -14.29 -11.55 -16.70
C ASP A 158 -13.57 -10.31 -16.15
N GLU A 159 -13.18 -10.33 -14.87
CA GLU A 159 -12.51 -9.20 -14.20
C GLU A 159 -11.04 -9.48 -13.93
N ILE A 160 -10.22 -8.46 -14.09
CA ILE A 160 -8.87 -8.39 -13.53
C ILE A 160 -8.93 -7.47 -12.33
N VAL A 161 -8.59 -7.99 -11.16
CA VAL A 161 -8.51 -7.21 -9.93
C VAL A 161 -7.05 -7.02 -9.55
N ALA A 162 -6.64 -5.77 -9.43
CA ALA A 162 -5.33 -5.35 -8.94
C ALA A 162 -5.50 -4.52 -7.66
N ILE A 163 -4.67 -4.74 -6.66
CA ILE A 163 -4.70 -3.98 -5.42
C ILE A 163 -3.27 -3.64 -5.01
N GLU A 164 -3.02 -2.37 -4.75
CA GLU A 164 -1.83 -1.89 -4.06
C GLU A 164 -2.13 -1.83 -2.57
N LEU A 165 -1.37 -2.53 -1.73
CA LEU A 165 -1.60 -2.59 -0.29
C LEU A 165 -0.80 -1.52 0.45
N LYS A 166 -1.44 -0.87 1.41
CA LYS A 166 -0.81 0.10 2.33
C LYS A 166 -1.14 -0.29 3.77
N THR A 167 -0.13 -0.41 4.60
CA THR A 167 -0.26 -0.86 5.99
C THR A 167 -0.16 0.25 7.01
N VAL A 168 0.36 1.40 6.60
CA VAL A 168 0.47 2.60 7.42
C VAL A 168 -0.27 3.75 6.75
N LYS A 169 -0.58 4.79 7.51
CA LYS A 169 -1.18 6.00 6.94
C LYS A 169 -0.20 6.65 5.97
N PRO A 170 -0.56 6.73 4.68
CA PRO A 170 0.31 7.33 3.70
C PRO A 170 0.41 8.85 3.91
N ASN A 171 1.55 9.42 3.54
CA ASN A 171 1.73 10.87 3.56
C ASN A 171 1.09 11.55 2.34
N SER A 172 1.01 12.89 2.36
CA SER A 172 0.30 13.65 1.33
C SER A 172 0.89 13.53 -0.08
N GLY A 173 2.20 13.42 -0.19
CA GLY A 173 2.89 13.25 -1.49
C GLY A 173 2.65 11.87 -2.07
N GLU A 174 2.57 10.88 -1.22
CA GLU A 174 2.31 9.50 -1.59
C GLU A 174 0.94 9.31 -2.23
N MET A 175 -0.12 9.96 -1.71
CA MET A 175 -1.48 9.84 -2.27
C MET A 175 -1.59 10.30 -3.72
N ARG A 176 -0.88 11.37 -4.08
CA ARG A 176 -0.83 11.83 -5.48
C ARG A 176 -0.13 10.81 -6.38
N GLY A 177 1.02 10.30 -5.93
CA GLY A 177 1.80 9.31 -6.68
C GLY A 177 1.05 8.00 -6.87
N GLU A 178 0.38 7.50 -5.82
CA GLU A 178 -0.43 6.29 -5.90
C GLU A 178 -1.62 6.46 -6.85
N LYS A 179 -2.29 7.61 -6.82
CA LYS A 179 -3.39 7.88 -7.76
C LYS A 179 -2.91 7.86 -9.20
N GLN A 180 -1.76 8.49 -9.50
CA GLN A 180 -1.20 8.48 -10.85
C GLN A 180 -0.81 7.06 -11.28
N LYS A 181 -0.15 6.31 -10.40
CA LYS A 181 0.20 4.90 -10.63
C LYS A 181 -1.03 4.05 -10.97
N ILE A 182 -2.10 4.22 -10.20
CA ILE A 182 -3.35 3.47 -10.41
C ILE A 182 -4.02 3.87 -11.73
N LEU A 183 -4.07 5.15 -12.09
CA LEU A 183 -4.66 5.59 -13.35
C LEU A 183 -3.89 5.06 -14.57
N GLU A 184 -2.56 5.20 -14.59
CA GLU A 184 -1.74 4.67 -15.68
C GLU A 184 -1.72 3.13 -15.68
N GLY A 185 -1.74 2.49 -14.50
CA GLY A 185 -1.88 1.05 -14.35
C GLY A 185 -3.19 0.52 -14.92
N LYS A 186 -4.32 1.18 -14.64
CA LYS A 186 -5.63 0.85 -15.24
C LYS A 186 -5.58 0.94 -16.77
N ALA A 187 -5.02 2.04 -17.31
CA ALA A 187 -4.87 2.19 -18.77
C ALA A 187 -4.04 1.06 -19.38
N ALA A 188 -2.92 0.73 -18.74
CA ALA A 188 -2.00 -0.30 -19.19
C ALA A 188 -2.61 -1.71 -19.14
N LEU A 189 -3.30 -2.04 -18.04
CA LEU A 189 -4.00 -3.31 -17.90
C LEU A 189 -5.18 -3.44 -18.88
N TYR A 190 -5.94 -2.36 -19.10
CA TYR A 190 -7.00 -2.32 -20.09
C TYR A 190 -6.51 -2.64 -21.51
N ARG A 191 -5.35 -2.10 -21.88
CA ARG A 191 -4.74 -2.44 -23.19
C ARG A 191 -4.17 -3.85 -23.25
N LYS A 192 -3.63 -4.34 -22.14
CA LYS A 192 -3.07 -5.70 -22.04
C LYS A 192 -4.13 -6.78 -22.03
N PHE A 193 -5.30 -6.51 -21.50
CA PHE A 193 -6.41 -7.43 -21.31
C PHE A 193 -7.70 -6.81 -21.86
N PRO A 194 -7.82 -6.65 -23.20
CA PRO A 194 -8.91 -5.88 -23.83
C PRO A 194 -10.30 -6.48 -23.60
N ASP A 195 -10.38 -7.81 -23.36
CA ASP A 195 -11.62 -8.52 -23.12
C ASP A 195 -12.01 -8.62 -21.64
N LYS A 196 -11.28 -7.92 -20.76
CA LYS A 196 -11.50 -7.98 -19.32
C LYS A 196 -11.92 -6.62 -18.75
N HIS A 197 -12.80 -6.67 -17.77
CA HIS A 197 -13.05 -5.52 -16.90
C HIS A 197 -11.86 -5.32 -15.95
N ILE A 198 -11.36 -4.09 -15.85
CA ILE A 198 -10.16 -3.78 -15.05
C ILE A 198 -10.55 -3.01 -13.79
N GLU A 199 -10.26 -3.60 -12.65
CA GLU A 199 -10.38 -2.99 -11.35
C GLU A 199 -9.00 -2.82 -10.74
N PHE A 200 -8.67 -1.60 -10.28
CA PHE A 200 -7.42 -1.34 -9.57
C PHE A 200 -7.72 -0.46 -8.36
N TYR A 201 -7.45 -0.98 -7.18
CA TYR A 201 -7.79 -0.40 -5.89
C TYR A 201 -6.55 -0.06 -5.06
N LEU A 202 -6.72 0.87 -4.14
CA LEU A 202 -5.83 1.05 -3.00
C LEU A 202 -6.44 0.28 -1.82
N GLY A 203 -5.68 -0.66 -1.25
CA GLY A 203 -6.13 -1.58 -0.21
C GLY A 203 -5.45 -1.33 1.13
N PHE A 204 -6.22 -1.48 2.21
CA PHE A 204 -5.74 -1.40 3.58
C PHE A 204 -6.14 -2.68 4.33
N PRO A 205 -5.18 -3.44 4.88
CA PRO A 205 -5.49 -4.70 5.57
C PRO A 205 -6.23 -4.49 6.89
N PHE A 206 -6.22 -3.28 7.46
CA PHE A 206 -6.97 -2.91 8.66
C PHE A 206 -7.08 -1.38 8.77
N ASP A 207 -8.00 -0.91 9.61
CA ASP A 207 -8.11 0.50 10.00
C ASP A 207 -7.31 0.74 11.30
N PRO A 208 -6.15 1.41 11.24
CA PRO A 208 -5.33 1.63 12.44
C PRO A 208 -5.93 2.68 13.38
N THR A 209 -7.04 3.32 13.00
CA THR A 209 -7.74 4.32 13.82
C THR A 209 -9.00 3.76 14.49
N HIS A 210 -9.30 2.49 14.24
CA HIS A 210 -10.40 1.80 14.91
C HIS A 210 -10.01 1.42 16.34
N ASP A 211 -10.94 1.53 17.28
CA ASP A 211 -10.71 1.06 18.64
C ASP A 211 -10.66 -0.47 18.63
N PRO A 212 -9.56 -1.10 19.06
CA PRO A 212 -9.45 -2.56 19.05
C PRO A 212 -10.42 -3.27 20.00
N ASN A 213 -11.06 -2.54 20.92
CA ASN A 213 -12.07 -3.09 21.84
C ASN A 213 -13.49 -3.07 21.24
N ASP A 214 -13.70 -2.33 20.16
CA ASP A 214 -14.98 -2.30 19.48
C ASP A 214 -15.16 -3.54 18.57
N PRO A 215 -16.41 -4.02 18.40
CA PRO A 215 -16.71 -5.02 17.38
C PRO A 215 -16.23 -4.54 16.01
N THR A 216 -15.76 -5.47 15.19
CA THR A 216 -15.29 -5.19 13.84
C THR A 216 -16.39 -4.57 12.97
N GLY A 217 -16.51 -3.28 13.03
CA GLY A 217 -17.26 -2.45 12.09
C GLY A 217 -16.26 -1.47 11.51
N TYR A 218 -16.36 -1.13 10.24
CA TYR A 218 -15.52 -0.07 9.73
C TYR A 218 -16.34 1.09 9.20
N ASP A 219 -15.83 2.29 9.44
CA ASP A 219 -16.32 3.52 8.85
C ASP A 219 -15.26 4.02 7.85
N LYS A 220 -15.44 3.67 6.58
CA LYS A 220 -14.50 4.01 5.51
C LYS A 220 -14.35 5.54 5.35
N ILE A 221 -15.44 6.28 5.52
CA ILE A 221 -15.43 7.74 5.40
C ILE A 221 -14.56 8.35 6.50
N ARG A 222 -14.70 7.89 7.75
CA ARG A 222 -13.87 8.31 8.87
C ARG A 222 -12.41 7.96 8.64
N PHE A 223 -12.14 6.71 8.21
CA PHE A 223 -10.79 6.27 7.88
C PHE A 223 -10.14 7.17 6.82
N MET A 224 -10.81 7.42 5.71
CA MET A 224 -10.30 8.28 4.63
C MET A 224 -10.03 9.70 5.10
N LYS A 225 -10.89 10.26 5.97
CA LYS A 225 -10.67 11.59 6.59
C LYS A 225 -9.44 11.61 7.50
N SER A 226 -9.09 10.48 8.11
CA SER A 226 -7.90 10.38 8.98
C SER A 226 -6.59 10.34 8.20
N CYS A 227 -6.63 10.08 6.90
CA CYS A 227 -5.46 10.01 6.02
C CYS A 227 -5.27 11.33 5.26
N ILE A 228 -4.03 11.84 5.26
CA ILE A 228 -3.73 13.14 4.66
C ILE A 228 -3.98 13.10 3.15
N ASN A 229 -4.85 13.99 2.65
CA ASN A 229 -5.19 14.14 1.23
C ASN A 229 -5.81 12.90 0.55
N MET A 230 -6.23 11.87 1.28
CA MET A 230 -6.86 10.71 0.65
C MET A 230 -8.14 11.12 -0.10
N ASN A 231 -9.05 11.85 0.55
CA ASN A 231 -10.28 12.35 -0.06
C ASN A 231 -10.07 13.34 -1.21
N LYS A 232 -8.86 13.90 -1.33
CA LYS A 232 -8.51 14.78 -2.44
C LYS A 232 -8.24 14.00 -3.73
N TYR A 233 -7.73 12.78 -3.61
CA TYR A 233 -7.28 12.00 -4.77
C TYR A 233 -8.13 10.76 -5.03
N PHE A 234 -8.80 10.19 -4.02
CA PHE A 234 -9.52 8.93 -4.13
C PHE A 234 -11.00 9.09 -3.79
N ALA A 235 -11.85 8.52 -4.63
CA ALA A 235 -13.23 8.27 -4.29
C ALA A 235 -13.33 7.08 -3.32
N GLU A 236 -14.39 7.03 -2.52
CA GLU A 236 -14.61 5.95 -1.55
C GLU A 236 -14.62 4.56 -2.22
N SER A 237 -15.16 4.48 -3.43
CA SER A 237 -15.21 3.23 -4.21
C SER A 237 -13.85 2.69 -4.65
N GLU A 238 -12.80 3.51 -4.64
CA GLU A 238 -11.43 3.11 -4.99
C GLU A 238 -10.64 2.55 -3.80
N ILE A 239 -11.20 2.64 -2.60
CA ILE A 239 -10.55 2.19 -1.37
C ILE A 239 -11.17 0.88 -0.92
N LYS A 240 -10.33 -0.11 -0.64
CA LYS A 240 -10.71 -1.37 0.02
C LYS A 240 -10.08 -1.42 1.40
N ILE A 241 -10.88 -1.69 2.41
CA ILE A 241 -10.41 -1.89 3.78
C ILE A 241 -10.91 -3.26 4.21
N ALA A 242 -10.01 -4.08 4.73
CA ALA A 242 -10.40 -5.34 5.35
C ALA A 242 -11.04 -5.07 6.72
N SER A 243 -12.10 -5.79 7.03
CA SER A 243 -12.83 -5.74 8.29
C SER A 243 -12.61 -7.03 9.07
#